data_417c6cfb31a96e99b17c317ce96bc412
#
_entry.id   417c6cfb31a96e99b17c317ce96bc412
#
_cell.length_a   1.000
_cell.length_b   1.000
_cell.length_c   1.000
_cell.angle_alpha   90.00
_cell.angle_beta   90.00
_cell.angle_gamma   90.00
#
_symmetry.space_group_name_H-M   'P 1'
#
loop_
_entity.id
_entity.type
_entity.pdbx_description
1 polymer ?
#
loop_
_entity_poly.entity_id
_entity_poly.type
_entity_poly.pdbx_seq_one_letter_code
_entity_poly.pdbx_strand_id
1 'polypeptide(L)'
;MLSEWSAECSADDPVLVVPWSDPSDSTGNRRFIDLRENPYDLDHLPEAEHHPPLMHALRALNAARSPVFTAKCDAWQLDADELDTLRLDLNIPAEESPAGFASYIDILWRERSLFASFHLLEQMLHRLTLQATPLEQPDAMLDCVIRPAMLDLTGPQEGFAISLYVKALGHDSQRAEENWASALDAVVALLRSKDLGFS
;
A
#
# COMPACT_ATOMS: atom_id res chain seq x y z
N MET A 1 -0.65 16.23 -2.23
CA MET A 1 -1.25 14.93 -2.56
C MET A 1 -2.63 14.85 -1.92
N LEU A 2 -3.66 14.44 -2.66
CA LEU A 2 -4.94 14.07 -2.04
C LEU A 2 -4.72 12.85 -1.16
N SER A 3 -5.29 12.84 0.05
CA SER A 3 -5.13 11.68 0.94
C SER A 3 -6.38 11.46 1.77
N GLU A 4 -6.84 10.22 1.79
CA GLU A 4 -8.02 9.80 2.54
C GLU A 4 -7.84 8.43 3.17
N TRP A 5 -8.75 8.06 4.04
CA TRP A 5 -8.80 6.71 4.60
C TRP A 5 -10.24 6.27 4.83
N SER A 6 -10.42 4.96 4.81
CA SER A 6 -11.69 4.30 5.07
C SER A 6 -11.49 2.99 5.84
N ALA A 7 -12.58 2.32 6.20
CA ALA A 7 -12.53 1.00 6.84
C ALA A 7 -13.54 0.06 6.18
N GLU A 8 -13.09 -1.13 5.82
CA GLU A 8 -13.89 -2.26 5.34
C GLU A 8 -13.81 -3.36 6.41
N CYS A 9 -14.69 -3.28 7.41
CA CYS A 9 -14.70 -4.18 8.57
C CYS A 9 -16.08 -4.78 8.84
N SER A 10 -16.96 -4.84 7.84
CA SER A 10 -18.25 -5.53 7.92
C SER A 10 -18.06 -7.05 7.90
N ALA A 11 -19.07 -7.79 8.32
CA ALA A 11 -18.99 -9.26 8.39
C ALA A 11 -18.72 -9.96 7.02
N ASP A 12 -19.10 -9.28 5.92
CA ASP A 12 -18.95 -9.80 4.57
C ASP A 12 -17.68 -9.26 3.87
N ASP A 13 -16.92 -8.37 4.53
CA ASP A 13 -15.70 -7.83 3.96
C ASP A 13 -14.56 -8.86 4.00
N PRO A 14 -13.64 -8.83 3.03
CA PRO A 14 -12.56 -9.80 2.96
C PRO A 14 -11.57 -9.63 4.11
N VAL A 15 -11.20 -10.75 4.74
CA VAL A 15 -10.16 -10.82 5.77
C VAL A 15 -8.81 -11.12 5.12
N LEU A 16 -7.79 -10.30 5.42
CA LEU A 16 -6.42 -10.59 5.00
C LEU A 16 -5.85 -11.72 5.87
N VAL A 17 -5.61 -12.87 5.27
CA VAL A 17 -4.97 -14.01 5.96
C VAL A 17 -3.49 -14.05 5.60
N VAL A 18 -2.61 -14.13 6.60
CA VAL A 18 -1.15 -14.24 6.43
C VAL A 18 -0.63 -15.42 7.26
N PRO A 19 0.09 -16.39 6.67
CA PRO A 19 0.48 -16.50 5.26
C PRO A 19 -0.69 -16.82 4.35
N TRP A 20 -0.65 -16.33 3.12
CA TRP A 20 -1.65 -16.62 2.10
C TRP A 20 -1.05 -17.45 0.97
N SER A 21 -1.89 -18.18 0.27
CA SER A 21 -1.55 -18.84 -0.99
C SER A 21 -2.75 -18.76 -1.93
N ASP A 22 -2.47 -18.66 -3.22
CA ASP A 22 -3.51 -18.73 -4.26
C ASP A 22 -3.78 -20.20 -4.58
N PRO A 23 -4.96 -20.74 -4.23
CA PRO A 23 -5.29 -22.13 -4.49
C PRO A 23 -5.44 -22.44 -6.00
N SER A 24 -5.61 -21.43 -6.83
CA SER A 24 -5.69 -21.56 -8.29
C SER A 24 -4.32 -21.61 -8.97
N ASP A 25 -3.26 -21.23 -8.27
CA ASP A 25 -1.89 -21.24 -8.80
C ASP A 25 -1.29 -22.65 -8.72
N SER A 26 -1.34 -23.36 -9.84
CA SER A 26 -0.73 -24.69 -9.98
C SER A 26 0.80 -24.70 -9.89
N THR A 27 1.45 -23.54 -10.00
CA THR A 27 2.92 -23.41 -9.91
C THR A 27 3.41 -23.22 -8.48
N GLY A 28 2.51 -22.78 -7.56
CA GLY A 28 2.84 -22.49 -6.16
C GLY A 28 3.66 -21.19 -5.98
N ASN A 29 3.76 -20.36 -7.01
CA ASN A 29 4.51 -19.11 -6.97
C ASN A 29 3.72 -17.97 -6.33
N ARG A 30 2.38 -18.01 -6.44
CA ARG A 30 1.48 -17.01 -5.82
C ARG A 30 1.21 -17.37 -4.36
N ARG A 31 2.12 -16.94 -3.49
CA ARG A 31 2.05 -17.19 -2.06
C ARG A 31 2.71 -16.07 -1.28
N PHE A 32 2.38 -15.99 0.01
CA PHE A 32 3.06 -15.10 0.93
C PHE A 32 4.57 -15.41 0.99
N ILE A 33 5.38 -14.38 0.83
CA ILE A 33 6.83 -14.39 0.99
C ILE A 33 7.18 -13.53 2.20
N ASP A 34 7.80 -14.11 3.21
CA ASP A 34 8.18 -13.38 4.43
C ASP A 34 9.49 -12.59 4.21
N LEU A 35 9.34 -11.39 3.70
CA LEU A 35 10.46 -10.48 3.43
C LEU A 35 11.16 -9.97 4.70
N ARG A 36 10.61 -10.24 5.89
CA ARG A 36 11.28 -9.91 7.16
C ARG A 36 12.41 -10.88 7.45
N GLU A 37 12.22 -12.16 7.06
CA GLU A 37 13.20 -13.21 7.26
C GLU A 37 14.22 -13.26 6.13
N ASN A 38 13.76 -13.08 4.89
CA ASN A 38 14.64 -13.09 3.73
C ASN A 38 14.35 -11.91 2.77
N PRO A 39 15.00 -10.77 2.97
CA PRO A 39 14.85 -9.59 2.09
C PRO A 39 15.28 -9.82 0.63
N TYR A 40 16.02 -10.87 0.34
CA TYR A 40 16.45 -11.20 -1.02
C TYR A 40 15.38 -11.91 -1.85
N ASP A 41 14.33 -12.45 -1.21
CA ASP A 41 13.20 -13.07 -1.91
C ASP A 41 12.35 -12.07 -2.72
N LEU A 42 12.63 -10.77 -2.61
CA LEU A 42 12.08 -9.74 -3.51
C LEU A 42 12.39 -9.99 -4.98
N ASP A 43 13.50 -10.64 -5.28
CA ASP A 43 13.89 -10.98 -6.64
C ASP A 43 12.99 -12.11 -7.24
N HIS A 44 12.09 -12.66 -6.43
CA HIS A 44 11.09 -13.66 -6.82
C HIS A 44 9.66 -13.12 -6.84
N LEU A 45 9.48 -11.80 -6.72
CA LEU A 45 8.19 -11.13 -6.84
C LEU A 45 8.07 -10.51 -8.22
N PRO A 46 7.27 -11.09 -9.14
CA PRO A 46 7.14 -10.59 -10.51
C PRO A 46 6.70 -9.12 -10.58
N GLU A 47 5.81 -8.72 -9.67
CA GLU A 47 5.30 -7.35 -9.59
C GLU A 47 6.44 -6.36 -9.24
N ALA A 48 7.31 -6.74 -8.30
CA ALA A 48 8.46 -5.92 -7.91
C ALA A 48 9.56 -5.92 -8.98
N GLU A 49 9.75 -7.03 -9.69
CA GLU A 49 10.74 -7.14 -10.76
C GLU A 49 10.41 -6.20 -11.93
N HIS A 50 9.12 -6.08 -12.28
CA HIS A 50 8.67 -5.20 -13.37
C HIS A 50 8.66 -3.72 -12.98
N HIS A 51 8.52 -3.41 -11.68
CA HIS A 51 8.40 -2.05 -11.17
C HIS A 51 9.46 -1.75 -10.10
N PRO A 52 10.66 -1.26 -10.47
CA PRO A 52 11.73 -0.95 -9.52
C PRO A 52 11.33 -0.02 -8.36
N PRO A 53 10.44 0.97 -8.52
CA PRO A 53 9.95 1.77 -7.39
C PRO A 53 9.18 0.93 -6.37
N LEU A 54 8.35 -0.04 -6.81
CA LEU A 54 7.67 -0.96 -5.90
C LEU A 54 8.68 -1.82 -5.14
N MET A 55 9.69 -2.37 -5.82
CA MET A 55 10.77 -3.12 -5.16
C MET A 55 11.48 -2.29 -4.09
N HIS A 56 11.76 -1.01 -4.38
CA HIS A 56 12.38 -0.10 -3.40
C HIS A 56 11.48 0.11 -2.17
N ALA A 57 10.19 0.36 -2.38
CA ALA A 57 9.20 0.50 -1.33
C ALA A 57 9.12 -0.75 -0.44
N LEU A 58 9.02 -1.94 -1.04
CA LEU A 58 8.96 -3.21 -0.32
C LEU A 58 10.22 -3.46 0.52
N ARG A 59 11.41 -3.18 -0.02
CA ARG A 59 12.68 -3.25 0.75
C ARG A 59 12.67 -2.33 1.96
N ALA A 60 12.20 -1.10 1.77
CA ALA A 60 12.14 -0.11 2.83
C ALA A 60 11.13 -0.50 3.92
N LEU A 61 9.92 -0.95 3.54
CA LEU A 61 8.84 -1.34 4.46
C LEU A 61 9.16 -2.64 5.23
N ASN A 62 9.93 -3.56 4.65
CA ASN A 62 10.32 -4.81 5.32
C ASN A 62 11.66 -4.73 6.05
N ALA A 63 12.39 -3.62 5.95
CA ALA A 63 13.66 -3.43 6.67
C ALA A 63 13.50 -3.68 8.18
N ALA A 64 14.56 -4.14 8.84
CA ALA A 64 14.53 -4.56 10.26
C ALA A 64 14.05 -3.46 11.23
N ARG A 65 14.22 -2.18 10.86
CA ARG A 65 13.78 -1.02 11.67
C ARG A 65 12.45 -0.42 11.18
N SER A 66 11.79 -1.03 10.20
CA SER A 66 10.47 -0.59 9.78
C SER A 66 9.43 -0.95 10.84
N PRO A 67 8.47 -0.07 11.14
CA PRO A 67 7.38 -0.39 12.06
C PRO A 67 6.38 -1.38 11.48
N VAL A 68 6.43 -1.59 10.16
CA VAL A 68 5.51 -2.46 9.42
C VAL A 68 6.25 -3.55 8.67
N PHE A 69 5.50 -4.49 8.12
CA PHE A 69 5.91 -5.42 7.06
C PHE A 69 4.77 -5.58 6.05
N THR A 70 5.09 -6.09 4.87
CA THR A 70 4.13 -6.21 3.76
C THR A 70 3.61 -7.63 3.61
N ALA A 71 2.37 -7.79 3.13
CA ALA A 71 1.74 -9.09 2.90
C ALA A 71 1.43 -9.35 1.43
N LYS A 72 0.79 -8.39 0.75
CA LYS A 72 0.46 -8.45 -0.67
C LYS A 72 0.82 -7.11 -1.32
N CYS A 73 1.08 -7.14 -2.60
CA CYS A 73 1.27 -5.94 -3.41
C CYS A 73 0.94 -6.23 -4.86
N ASP A 74 0.64 -5.17 -5.60
CA ASP A 74 0.56 -5.15 -7.06
C ASP A 74 0.77 -3.74 -7.57
N ALA A 75 1.08 -3.60 -8.88
CA ALA A 75 1.19 -2.32 -9.56
C ALA A 75 0.70 -2.45 -11.01
N TRP A 76 -0.10 -1.46 -11.49
CA TRP A 76 -0.74 -1.54 -12.80
C TRP A 76 -1.02 -0.16 -13.39
N GLN A 77 -1.21 -0.14 -14.70
CA GLN A 77 -1.79 1.02 -15.37
C GLN A 77 -3.29 1.06 -15.13
N LEU A 78 -3.82 2.23 -14.79
CA LEU A 78 -5.26 2.41 -14.58
C LEU A 78 -6.02 2.15 -15.86
N ASP A 79 -7.14 1.42 -15.75
CA ASP A 79 -8.11 1.30 -16.82
C ASP A 79 -8.92 2.59 -16.98
N ALA A 80 -9.85 2.62 -17.95
CA ALA A 80 -10.60 3.83 -18.27
C ALA A 80 -11.51 4.29 -17.12
N ASP A 81 -12.15 3.35 -16.42
CA ASP A 81 -13.09 3.66 -15.33
C ASP A 81 -12.35 4.13 -14.07
N GLU A 82 -11.23 3.48 -13.73
CA GLU A 82 -10.34 3.89 -12.64
C GLU A 82 -9.73 5.27 -12.90
N LEU A 83 -9.32 5.51 -14.15
CA LEU A 83 -8.73 6.77 -14.58
C LEU A 83 -9.72 7.93 -14.48
N ASP A 84 -10.97 7.73 -14.93
CA ASP A 84 -12.02 8.74 -14.84
C ASP A 84 -12.39 9.03 -13.38
N THR A 85 -12.42 8.01 -12.53
CA THR A 85 -12.64 8.17 -11.08
C THR A 85 -11.53 9.03 -10.46
N LEU A 86 -10.26 8.69 -10.71
CA LEU A 86 -9.12 9.43 -10.14
C LEU A 86 -9.06 10.89 -10.62
N ARG A 87 -9.42 11.15 -11.88
CA ARG A 87 -9.52 12.52 -12.41
C ARG A 87 -10.58 13.34 -11.69
N LEU A 88 -11.73 12.74 -11.42
CA LEU A 88 -12.81 13.40 -10.68
C LEU A 88 -12.35 13.74 -9.25
N ASP A 89 -11.71 12.80 -8.56
CA ASP A 89 -11.21 12.99 -7.20
C ASP A 89 -10.16 14.10 -7.12
N LEU A 90 -9.25 14.15 -8.08
CA LEU A 90 -8.20 15.18 -8.17
C LEU A 90 -8.67 16.47 -8.82
N ASN A 91 -9.89 16.52 -9.36
CA ASN A 91 -10.44 17.66 -10.10
C ASN A 91 -9.56 18.09 -11.29
N ILE A 92 -9.06 17.11 -12.05
CA ILE A 92 -8.18 17.30 -13.22
C ILE A 92 -8.98 17.00 -14.50
N PRO A 93 -8.97 17.92 -15.50
CA PRO A 93 -9.63 17.68 -16.79
C PRO A 93 -9.03 16.47 -17.53
N ALA A 94 -9.89 15.75 -18.26
CA ALA A 94 -9.48 14.52 -18.97
C ALA A 94 -8.39 14.77 -20.03
N GLU A 95 -8.38 15.95 -20.65
CA GLU A 95 -7.41 16.32 -21.69
C GLU A 95 -6.01 16.56 -21.12
N GLU A 96 -5.90 16.90 -19.83
CA GLU A 96 -4.62 17.21 -19.18
C GLU A 96 -3.89 15.95 -18.70
N SER A 97 -4.60 14.87 -18.41
CA SER A 97 -4.02 13.65 -17.84
C SER A 97 -4.63 12.39 -18.42
N PRO A 98 -4.25 11.99 -19.65
CA PRO A 98 -4.82 10.84 -20.33
C PRO A 98 -4.32 9.48 -19.83
N ALA A 99 -3.37 9.44 -18.89
CA ALA A 99 -2.81 8.21 -18.36
C ALA A 99 -2.77 8.21 -16.82
N GLY A 100 -2.84 7.03 -16.23
CA GLY A 100 -2.73 6.84 -14.78
C GLY A 100 -2.01 5.55 -14.44
N PHE A 101 -1.37 5.54 -13.27
CA PHE A 101 -0.68 4.39 -12.71
C PHE A 101 -1.02 4.23 -11.24
N ALA A 102 -1.10 2.98 -10.77
CA ALA A 102 -1.46 2.67 -9.40
C ALA A 102 -0.64 1.52 -8.83
N SER A 103 -0.61 1.46 -7.51
CA SER A 103 -0.22 0.26 -6.78
C SER A 103 -1.08 0.10 -5.53
N TYR A 104 -1.19 -1.14 -5.03
CA TYR A 104 -1.55 -1.37 -3.65
C TYR A 104 -0.46 -2.15 -2.91
N ILE A 105 -0.36 -1.92 -1.60
CA ILE A 105 0.50 -2.66 -0.69
C ILE A 105 -0.27 -2.91 0.60
N ASP A 106 -0.51 -4.17 0.93
CA ASP A 106 -1.05 -4.53 2.25
C ASP A 106 0.08 -4.53 3.28
N ILE A 107 -0.07 -3.71 4.32
CA ILE A 107 0.87 -3.60 5.42
C ILE A 107 0.26 -4.05 6.74
N LEU A 108 1.10 -4.67 7.57
CA LEU A 108 0.75 -5.05 8.94
C LEU A 108 1.77 -4.42 9.92
N TRP A 109 1.28 -4.00 11.09
CA TRP A 109 2.14 -3.47 12.13
C TRP A 109 2.90 -4.59 12.83
N ARG A 110 4.22 -4.37 13.06
CA ARG A 110 5.04 -5.30 13.85
C ARG A 110 4.69 -5.25 15.33
N GLU A 111 4.27 -4.08 15.81
CA GLU A 111 3.84 -3.92 17.19
C GLU A 111 2.44 -4.50 17.37
N ARG A 112 2.34 -5.50 18.27
CA ARG A 112 1.10 -6.25 18.50
C ARG A 112 -0.06 -5.38 18.97
N SER A 113 0.21 -4.37 19.77
CA SER A 113 -0.84 -3.47 20.28
C SER A 113 -1.51 -2.68 19.16
N LEU A 114 -0.71 -2.23 18.17
CA LEU A 114 -1.22 -1.56 16.98
C LEU A 114 -1.95 -2.53 16.05
N PHE A 115 -1.36 -3.69 15.77
CA PHE A 115 -1.99 -4.72 14.94
C PHE A 115 -3.37 -5.15 15.49
N ALA A 116 -3.51 -5.31 16.80
CA ALA A 116 -4.73 -5.81 17.44
C ALA A 116 -5.80 -4.73 17.66
N SER A 117 -5.53 -3.44 17.43
CA SER A 117 -6.43 -2.35 17.80
C SER A 117 -6.87 -1.51 16.62
N PHE A 118 -8.14 -1.66 16.21
CA PHE A 118 -8.75 -0.79 15.21
C PHE A 118 -8.59 0.69 15.55
N HIS A 119 -8.88 1.07 16.78
CA HIS A 119 -8.84 2.48 17.19
C HIS A 119 -7.44 3.10 17.12
N LEU A 120 -6.38 2.34 17.46
CA LEU A 120 -5.02 2.84 17.32
C LEU A 120 -4.63 3.00 15.85
N LEU A 121 -5.04 2.07 14.99
CA LEU A 121 -4.81 2.18 13.54
C LEU A 121 -5.58 3.36 12.93
N GLU A 122 -6.83 3.55 13.32
CA GLU A 122 -7.65 4.69 12.91
C GLU A 122 -6.96 6.02 13.24
N GLN A 123 -6.51 6.19 14.49
CA GLN A 123 -5.77 7.39 14.91
C GLN A 123 -4.49 7.58 14.11
N MET A 124 -3.79 6.50 13.82
CA MET A 124 -2.57 6.55 13.04
C MET A 124 -2.82 6.94 11.59
N LEU A 125 -3.85 6.35 10.94
CA LEU A 125 -4.22 6.72 9.58
C LEU A 125 -4.66 8.17 9.48
N HIS A 126 -5.40 8.67 10.46
CA HIS A 126 -5.75 10.08 10.52
C HIS A 126 -4.50 10.99 10.54
N ARG A 127 -3.46 10.62 11.30
CA ARG A 127 -2.18 11.36 11.30
C ARG A 127 -1.44 11.22 9.97
N LEU A 128 -1.41 10.01 9.41
CA LEU A 128 -0.75 9.75 8.13
C LEU A 128 -1.36 10.60 7.01
N THR A 129 -2.69 10.63 6.89
CA THR A 129 -3.38 11.42 5.87
C THR A 129 -3.17 12.92 6.07
N LEU A 130 -3.19 13.41 7.32
CA LEU A 130 -2.87 14.81 7.61
C LEU A 130 -1.43 15.19 7.21
N GLN A 131 -0.47 14.28 7.37
CA GLN A 131 0.92 14.52 6.97
C GLN A 131 1.16 14.32 5.48
N ALA A 132 0.35 13.50 4.81
CA ALA A 132 0.43 13.28 3.36
C ALA A 132 -0.15 14.46 2.57
N THR A 133 -1.18 15.13 3.08
CA THR A 133 -1.85 16.24 2.41
C THR A 133 -0.90 17.36 1.95
N PRO A 134 0.06 17.87 2.76
CA PRO A 134 0.98 18.93 2.35
C PRO A 134 2.09 18.48 1.38
N LEU A 135 2.19 17.18 1.04
CA LEU A 135 3.20 16.73 0.08
C LEU A 135 2.96 17.34 -1.30
N GLU A 136 4.03 17.82 -1.92
CA GLU A 136 4.01 18.44 -3.25
C GLU A 136 3.86 17.39 -4.36
N GLN A 137 2.75 16.68 -4.35
CA GLN A 137 2.36 15.64 -5.31
C GLN A 137 0.92 15.92 -5.77
N PRO A 138 0.69 16.96 -6.60
CA PRO A 138 -0.67 17.42 -6.94
C PRO A 138 -1.44 16.38 -7.76
N ASP A 139 -0.74 15.59 -8.58
CA ASP A 139 -1.33 14.62 -9.50
C ASP A 139 -1.45 13.22 -8.87
N ALA A 140 -1.30 13.11 -7.55
CA ALA A 140 -1.31 11.84 -6.85
C ALA A 140 -2.31 11.80 -5.69
N MET A 141 -2.81 10.60 -5.43
CA MET A 141 -3.73 10.26 -4.35
C MET A 141 -3.19 9.10 -3.52
N LEU A 142 -3.30 9.23 -2.20
CA LEU A 142 -3.13 8.15 -1.23
C LEU A 142 -4.50 7.80 -0.65
N ASP A 143 -4.93 6.56 -0.85
CA ASP A 143 -6.11 6.01 -0.22
C ASP A 143 -5.69 4.84 0.70
N CYS A 144 -6.12 4.88 1.97
CA CYS A 144 -5.77 3.90 2.98
C CYS A 144 -7.03 3.18 3.47
N VAL A 145 -7.07 1.86 3.40
CA VAL A 145 -8.22 1.08 3.82
C VAL A 145 -7.84 0.16 4.97
N ILE A 146 -8.51 0.31 6.14
CA ILE A 146 -8.37 -0.65 7.26
C ILE A 146 -9.20 -1.89 6.94
N ARG A 147 -8.57 -3.08 7.06
CA ARG A 147 -9.23 -4.37 6.86
C ARG A 147 -8.95 -5.33 8.02
N PRO A 148 -9.88 -6.22 8.36
CA PRO A 148 -9.61 -7.31 9.28
C PRO A 148 -8.45 -8.17 8.76
N ALA A 149 -7.59 -8.63 9.66
CA ALA A 149 -6.47 -9.48 9.31
C ALA A 149 -6.31 -10.62 10.32
N MET A 150 -5.91 -11.79 9.81
CA MET A 150 -5.47 -12.94 10.60
C MET A 150 -4.01 -13.23 10.27
N LEU A 151 -3.16 -13.18 11.28
CA LEU A 151 -1.74 -13.47 11.18
C LEU A 151 -1.44 -14.78 11.91
N ASP A 152 -0.95 -15.80 11.17
CA ASP A 152 -0.59 -17.12 11.72
C ASP A 152 0.84 -17.51 11.35
N LEU A 153 1.81 -16.71 11.76
CA LEU A 153 3.24 -16.99 11.58
C LEU A 153 3.86 -17.67 12.80
N THR A 154 3.34 -17.36 14.00
CA THR A 154 3.82 -17.95 15.28
C THR A 154 2.67 -18.42 16.15
N GLY A 155 1.50 -18.66 15.56
CA GLY A 155 0.22 -18.93 16.17
C GLY A 155 -0.81 -17.85 15.80
N PRO A 156 -2.10 -18.23 15.73
CA PRO A 156 -3.15 -17.36 15.19
C PRO A 156 -3.34 -16.10 16.04
N GLN A 157 -3.35 -14.95 15.38
CA GLN A 157 -3.58 -13.63 15.95
C GLN A 157 -4.55 -12.88 15.06
N GLU A 158 -5.63 -12.39 15.64
CA GLU A 158 -6.58 -11.52 14.97
C GLU A 158 -6.18 -10.05 15.16
N GLY A 159 -6.40 -9.24 14.13
CA GLY A 159 -6.09 -7.82 14.14
C GLY A 159 -6.52 -7.15 12.85
N PHE A 160 -5.78 -6.12 12.44
CA PHE A 160 -6.11 -5.30 11.28
C PHE A 160 -4.86 -5.03 10.45
N ALA A 161 -5.05 -5.03 9.14
CA ALA A 161 -4.08 -4.58 8.14
C ALA A 161 -4.54 -3.25 7.54
N ILE A 162 -3.64 -2.61 6.82
CA ILE A 162 -3.95 -1.45 6.00
C ILE A 162 -3.56 -1.77 4.57
N SER A 163 -4.51 -1.64 3.65
CA SER A 163 -4.23 -1.60 2.22
C SER A 163 -3.94 -0.15 1.83
N LEU A 164 -2.72 0.10 1.37
CA LEU A 164 -2.27 1.40 0.88
C LEU A 164 -2.41 1.41 -0.63
N TYR A 165 -3.28 2.26 -1.16
CA TYR A 165 -3.39 2.53 -2.59
C TYR A 165 -2.71 3.86 -2.90
N VAL A 166 -1.68 3.82 -3.74
CA VAL A 166 -1.03 5.02 -4.26
C VAL A 166 -1.34 5.08 -5.75
N LYS A 167 -1.99 6.17 -6.18
CA LYS A 167 -2.42 6.37 -7.57
C LYS A 167 -1.87 7.71 -8.06
N ALA A 168 -1.51 7.80 -9.33
CA ALA A 168 -1.08 9.07 -9.92
C ALA A 168 -1.49 9.20 -11.37
N LEU A 169 -1.70 10.44 -11.80
CA LEU A 169 -2.00 10.82 -13.18
C LEU A 169 -0.75 11.36 -13.89
N GLY A 170 -0.77 11.32 -15.22
CA GLY A 170 0.27 11.90 -16.07
C GLY A 170 -0.23 12.17 -17.49
N HIS A 171 0.47 13.03 -18.21
CA HIS A 171 0.16 13.34 -19.61
C HIS A 171 0.48 12.17 -20.57
N ASP A 172 1.18 11.15 -20.10
CA ASP A 172 1.42 9.87 -20.76
C ASP A 172 1.72 8.79 -19.70
N SER A 173 1.82 7.53 -20.12
CA SER A 173 2.06 6.40 -19.23
C SER A 173 3.38 6.49 -18.47
N GLN A 174 4.43 7.00 -19.11
CA GLN A 174 5.74 7.16 -18.47
C GLN A 174 5.64 8.21 -17.34
N ARG A 175 5.03 9.35 -17.62
CA ARG A 175 4.87 10.42 -16.63
C ARG A 175 3.95 10.01 -15.47
N ALA A 176 2.89 9.24 -15.75
CA ALA A 176 2.03 8.69 -14.71
C ALA A 176 2.81 7.75 -13.77
N GLU A 177 3.67 6.87 -14.32
CA GLU A 177 4.52 5.98 -13.53
C GLU A 177 5.59 6.75 -12.74
N GLU A 178 6.21 7.80 -13.31
CA GLU A 178 7.15 8.67 -12.59
C GLU A 178 6.49 9.42 -11.43
N ASN A 179 5.29 9.96 -11.63
CA ASN A 179 4.52 10.63 -10.59
C ASN A 179 4.11 9.66 -9.48
N TRP A 180 3.65 8.45 -9.85
CA TRP A 180 3.34 7.39 -8.92
C TRP A 180 4.59 6.98 -8.09
N ALA A 181 5.72 6.76 -8.73
CA ALA A 181 6.96 6.39 -8.05
C ALA A 181 7.37 7.45 -7.00
N SER A 182 7.29 8.73 -7.37
CA SER A 182 7.59 9.84 -6.47
C SER A 182 6.60 9.90 -5.29
N ALA A 183 5.31 9.69 -5.54
CA ALA A 183 4.29 9.63 -4.50
C ALA A 183 4.48 8.44 -3.56
N LEU A 184 4.79 7.25 -4.11
CA LEU A 184 5.07 6.05 -3.34
C LEU A 184 6.28 6.22 -2.41
N ASP A 185 7.38 6.79 -2.91
CA ASP A 185 8.56 7.08 -2.11
C ASP A 185 8.23 8.05 -0.96
N ALA A 186 7.43 9.08 -1.20
CA ALA A 186 7.00 10.02 -0.18
C ALA A 186 6.13 9.35 0.90
N VAL A 187 5.19 8.49 0.52
CA VAL A 187 4.36 7.70 1.46
C VAL A 187 5.21 6.76 2.30
N VAL A 188 6.16 6.04 1.68
CA VAL A 188 7.08 5.15 2.40
C VAL A 188 7.95 5.91 3.39
N ALA A 189 8.42 7.11 3.02
CA ALA A 189 9.18 7.97 3.92
C ALA A 189 8.34 8.41 5.13
N LEU A 190 7.07 8.77 4.94
CA LEU A 190 6.14 9.10 6.03
C LEU A 190 5.92 7.91 6.97
N LEU A 191 5.62 6.73 6.42
CA LEU A 191 5.39 5.51 7.23
C LEU A 191 6.60 5.13 8.10
N ARG A 192 7.82 5.49 7.66
CA ARG A 192 9.06 5.23 8.38
C ARG A 192 9.52 6.39 9.24
N SER A 193 8.83 7.52 9.20
CA SER A 193 9.17 8.68 10.02
C SER A 193 8.83 8.44 11.49
N LYS A 194 9.59 9.08 12.37
CA LYS A 194 9.29 9.07 13.81
C LYS A 194 8.09 9.97 14.17
N ASP A 195 7.68 10.82 13.24
CA ASP A 195 6.65 11.83 13.46
C ASP A 195 5.23 11.23 13.48
N LEU A 196 5.06 9.97 13.03
CA LEU A 196 3.82 9.23 13.20
C LEU A 196 3.59 8.78 14.67
N GLY A 197 4.55 9.01 15.56
CA GLY A 197 4.34 8.88 17.01
C GLY A 197 4.46 7.46 17.56
N PHE A 198 5.22 6.60 16.90
CA PHE A 198 5.59 5.27 17.40
C PHE A 198 7.00 5.31 17.98
N SER A 199 7.10 5.66 19.25
CA SER A 199 8.31 5.53 20.06
C SER A 199 7.97 4.93 21.41
#